data_d4b5de03f710831f6960e2f98030ae9f
#
_entry.id   d4b5de03f710831f6960e2f98030ae9f
#
_cell.length_a   1.000
_cell.length_b   1.000
_cell.length_c   1.000
_cell.angle_alpha   90.00
_cell.angle_beta   90.00
_cell.angle_gamma   90.00
#
_symmetry.space_group_name_H-M   'P 1'
#
loop_
_entity.id
_entity.type
_entity.pdbx_description
1 polymer ?
#
loop_
_entity_poly.entity_id
_entity_poly.type
_entity_poly.pdbx_seq_one_letter_code
_entity_poly.pdbx_strand_id
1 'polypeptide(L)'
;PQRVISSTADTSPEAIASRKCFLCADNRPKEQFHLNFEGRKGRNYHIQVNPYPIFPGHLVIVRDEHIPQEIWHHFPDMLDFAAKFKDYLVFYNGPSSGASAPDHLHFQAIPRHSLPLEEAVDVFLDHPGESLATVKDASLYRYKGYTNGVFALKATTSKSLAKLFYRLLDCTDKGKGEEEPMFNLYAYVKNGEYRTIVVMRAAKRSHHFYTEGPDHLTISPGAADMAGVFVAPFREDYDKATPVLLEEMLSEVCISEEEQRMIEWRLTRRQEKISVGLLSAREIKFEILSDGAGPQVVKWCDGRISYNGMLYDELYFDSMTLSTLFAEASFVLYDVVIGIDFHWQQKRTLKYAGGLKFIVEGDHITAVNRIGMEDYLMSVISSEMKSSASLELLKAHAVISRSWLKARLEDHLSGHEHFDVCADDHCQRYQGLTMAIGDSVRDVIDQTWGQVL
;
A
#
# COMPACT_ATOMS: atom_id res chain seq x y z
N PRO A 1 -17.25 19.25 25.25
CA PRO A 1 -16.91 18.14 26.16
C PRO A 1 -16.61 16.83 25.41
N GLN A 2 -17.38 16.49 24.35
CA GLN A 2 -17.21 15.21 23.63
C GLN A 2 -16.01 15.17 22.69
N ARG A 3 -15.56 16.32 22.17
CA ARG A 3 -14.36 16.42 21.33
C ARG A 3 -13.07 16.17 22.13
N VAL A 4 -13.06 16.56 23.40
CA VAL A 4 -11.98 16.21 24.33
C VAL A 4 -11.80 14.71 24.39
N ILE A 5 -12.89 13.95 24.51
CA ILE A 5 -12.87 12.49 24.58
C ILE A 5 -12.24 11.90 23.31
N SER A 6 -12.53 12.41 22.11
CA SER A 6 -11.94 11.91 20.87
C SER A 6 -10.46 12.28 20.69
N SER A 7 -10.05 13.47 21.15
CA SER A 7 -8.65 13.94 21.07
C SER A 7 -7.74 13.25 22.08
N THR A 8 -8.28 12.86 23.24
CA THR A 8 -7.57 12.21 24.33
C THR A 8 -7.83 10.69 24.41
N ALA A 9 -8.62 10.13 23.47
CA ALA A 9 -8.99 8.72 23.49
C ALA A 9 -7.76 7.83 23.56
N ASP A 10 -7.77 6.90 24.49
CA ASP A 10 -6.83 5.81 24.52
C ASP A 10 -7.19 4.81 23.42
N THR A 11 -6.26 4.63 22.46
CA THR A 11 -6.38 3.68 21.36
C THR A 11 -5.38 2.54 21.49
N SER A 12 -4.93 2.25 22.72
CA SER A 12 -4.14 1.05 22.99
C SER A 12 -4.96 -0.21 22.71
N PRO A 13 -4.33 -1.33 22.35
CA PRO A 13 -5.02 -2.60 22.11
C PRO A 13 -5.91 -3.01 23.29
N GLU A 14 -5.48 -2.77 24.52
CA GLU A 14 -6.20 -3.07 25.75
C GLU A 14 -7.47 -2.21 25.88
N ALA A 15 -7.36 -0.90 25.62
CA ALA A 15 -8.49 0.01 25.67
C ALA A 15 -9.53 -0.31 24.59
N ILE A 16 -9.07 -0.66 23.37
CA ILE A 16 -9.94 -1.06 22.27
C ILE A 16 -10.67 -2.37 22.62
N ALA A 17 -9.97 -3.38 23.12
CA ALA A 17 -10.55 -4.68 23.47
C ALA A 17 -11.59 -4.57 24.61
N SER A 18 -11.46 -3.57 25.48
CA SER A 18 -12.37 -3.35 26.63
C SER A 18 -13.67 -2.61 26.29
N ARG A 19 -13.75 -1.96 25.10
CA ARG A 19 -14.91 -1.13 24.71
C ARG A 19 -15.76 -1.81 23.63
N LYS A 20 -17.05 -1.46 23.61
CA LYS A 20 -17.90 -1.77 22.46
C LYS A 20 -17.55 -0.84 21.30
N CYS A 21 -17.42 -1.38 20.10
CA CYS A 21 -17.19 -0.56 18.91
C CYS A 21 -18.45 0.27 18.60
N PHE A 22 -18.32 1.58 18.65
CA PHE A 22 -19.45 2.51 18.43
C PHE A 22 -19.84 2.64 16.94
N LEU A 23 -19.06 2.10 16.02
CA LEU A 23 -19.37 2.09 14.60
C LEU A 23 -20.17 0.85 14.18
N CYS A 24 -20.14 -0.24 14.96
CA CYS A 24 -20.93 -1.43 14.68
C CYS A 24 -22.43 -1.15 14.73
N ALA A 25 -23.18 -1.80 13.83
CA ALA A 25 -24.62 -1.64 13.69
C ALA A 25 -25.39 -1.84 15.01
N ASP A 26 -24.99 -2.83 15.82
CA ASP A 26 -25.66 -3.16 17.10
C ASP A 26 -25.47 -2.12 18.20
N ASN A 27 -24.46 -1.24 18.05
CA ASN A 27 -24.12 -0.24 19.06
C ASN A 27 -24.52 1.19 18.65
N ARG A 28 -25.09 1.36 17.44
CA ARG A 28 -25.56 2.66 16.95
C ARG A 28 -26.89 3.08 17.60
N PRO A 29 -27.12 4.40 17.78
CA PRO A 29 -28.45 4.88 18.12
C PRO A 29 -29.48 4.44 17.07
N LYS A 30 -30.64 3.94 17.52
CA LYS A 30 -31.71 3.43 16.62
C LYS A 30 -32.29 4.53 15.71
N GLU A 31 -32.21 5.77 16.16
CA GLU A 31 -32.70 6.96 15.46
C GLU A 31 -31.72 7.47 14.40
N GLN A 32 -30.51 6.93 14.35
CA GLN A 32 -29.51 7.40 13.39
C GLN A 32 -29.81 6.94 11.98
N PHE A 33 -30.14 7.90 11.14
CA PHE A 33 -30.39 7.68 9.72
C PHE A 33 -29.10 7.24 9.02
N HIS A 34 -29.20 6.25 8.14
CA HIS A 34 -28.10 5.79 7.32
C HIS A 34 -28.55 5.45 5.89
N LEU A 35 -27.62 5.53 4.95
CA LEU A 35 -27.78 5.10 3.57
C LEU A 35 -26.81 3.93 3.29
N ASN A 36 -27.25 2.94 2.56
CA ASN A 36 -26.39 1.85 2.14
C ASN A 36 -25.57 2.24 0.92
N PHE A 37 -24.32 1.84 0.90
CA PHE A 37 -23.43 2.00 -0.23
C PHE A 37 -22.75 0.66 -0.50
N GLU A 38 -22.90 0.14 -1.71
CA GLU A 38 -22.21 -1.05 -2.16
C GLU A 38 -20.89 -0.66 -2.84
N GLY A 39 -19.80 -1.12 -2.26
CA GLY A 39 -18.46 -1.02 -2.82
C GLY A 39 -18.15 -2.20 -3.74
N ARG A 40 -16.89 -2.33 -4.13
CA ARG A 40 -16.44 -3.39 -5.05
C ARG A 40 -16.51 -4.77 -4.40
N LYS A 41 -16.71 -5.80 -5.21
CA LYS A 41 -16.72 -7.21 -4.80
C LYS A 41 -17.73 -7.52 -3.67
N GLY A 42 -18.88 -6.84 -3.67
CA GLY A 42 -19.94 -7.05 -2.68
C GLY A 42 -19.62 -6.52 -1.28
N ARG A 43 -18.61 -5.66 -1.15
CA ARG A 43 -18.32 -4.99 0.14
C ARG A 43 -19.40 -3.95 0.43
N ASN A 44 -20.06 -4.08 1.57
CA ASN A 44 -21.14 -3.17 1.96
C ASN A 44 -20.65 -2.15 2.99
N TYR A 45 -21.14 -0.93 2.82
CA TYR A 45 -20.90 0.20 3.71
C TYR A 45 -22.23 0.88 4.02
N HIS A 46 -22.30 1.55 5.15
CA HIS A 46 -23.36 2.48 5.45
C HIS A 46 -22.80 3.89 5.66
N ILE A 47 -23.52 4.86 5.16
CA ILE A 47 -23.21 6.28 5.26
C ILE A 47 -24.13 6.88 6.31
N GLN A 48 -23.57 7.54 7.30
CA GLN A 48 -24.31 8.20 8.35
C GLN A 48 -23.76 9.59 8.64
N VAL A 49 -24.60 10.46 9.23
CA VAL A 49 -24.13 11.75 9.72
C VAL A 49 -23.17 11.51 10.87
N ASN A 50 -22.04 12.21 10.87
CA ASN A 50 -21.11 12.13 11.99
C ASN A 50 -21.80 12.68 13.26
N PRO A 51 -21.93 11.91 14.35
CA PRO A 51 -22.57 12.38 15.58
C PRO A 51 -21.80 13.51 16.26
N TYR A 52 -20.53 13.71 15.90
CA TYR A 52 -19.66 14.77 16.41
C TYR A 52 -19.04 15.57 15.27
N PRO A 53 -19.84 16.29 14.47
CA PRO A 53 -19.36 16.91 13.24
C PRO A 53 -18.38 18.05 13.55
N ILE A 54 -17.30 18.11 12.75
CA ILE A 54 -16.38 19.26 12.71
C ILE A 54 -16.87 20.26 11.66
N PHE A 55 -17.44 19.74 10.58
CA PHE A 55 -17.90 20.51 9.42
C PHE A 55 -19.41 20.37 9.23
N PRO A 56 -20.09 21.35 8.66
CA PRO A 56 -21.43 21.16 8.14
C PRO A 56 -21.47 19.99 7.13
N GLY A 57 -22.47 19.12 7.22
CA GLY A 57 -22.58 17.98 6.32
C GLY A 57 -21.53 16.88 6.49
N HIS A 58 -20.87 16.80 7.63
CA HIS A 58 -19.86 15.79 7.94
C HIS A 58 -20.48 14.40 8.06
N LEU A 59 -20.03 13.48 7.22
CA LEU A 59 -20.49 12.09 7.11
C LEU A 59 -19.41 11.11 7.55
N VAL A 60 -19.84 9.93 8.00
CA VAL A 60 -18.99 8.76 8.23
C VAL A 60 -19.49 7.63 7.34
N ILE A 61 -18.57 6.98 6.63
CA ILE A 61 -18.80 5.85 5.74
C ILE A 61 -18.16 4.65 6.39
N VAL A 62 -18.96 3.76 6.96
CA VAL A 62 -18.51 2.66 7.80
C VAL A 62 -18.66 1.36 7.06
N ARG A 63 -17.66 0.50 7.08
CA ARG A 63 -17.73 -0.87 6.61
C ARG A 63 -18.73 -1.65 7.48
N ASP A 64 -19.67 -2.41 6.88
CA ASP A 64 -20.67 -3.15 7.65
C ASP A 64 -20.03 -4.25 8.50
N GLU A 65 -18.99 -4.87 8.00
CA GLU A 65 -18.19 -5.86 8.69
C GLU A 65 -17.17 -5.19 9.61
N HIS A 66 -17.05 -5.68 10.84
CA HIS A 66 -16.04 -5.17 11.79
C HIS A 66 -14.66 -5.72 11.42
N ILE A 67 -13.91 -4.92 10.71
CA ILE A 67 -12.54 -5.22 10.26
C ILE A 67 -11.61 -4.06 10.65
N PRO A 68 -10.31 -4.29 10.82
CA PRO A 68 -9.33 -3.25 11.15
C PRO A 68 -9.36 -2.06 10.19
N GLN A 69 -8.93 -0.90 10.68
CA GLN A 69 -8.76 0.34 9.92
C GLN A 69 -7.54 0.21 9.03
N GLU A 70 -7.70 -0.35 7.84
CA GLU A 70 -6.66 -0.55 6.84
C GLU A 70 -7.17 -0.12 5.46
N ILE A 71 -6.35 0.64 4.71
CA ILE A 71 -6.73 1.14 3.39
C ILE A 71 -6.62 0.07 2.30
N TRP A 72 -5.84 -0.97 2.55
CA TRP A 72 -5.58 -2.03 1.61
C TRP A 72 -6.89 -2.69 1.12
N HIS A 73 -7.05 -2.84 -0.18
CA HIS A 73 -8.28 -3.24 -0.87
C HIS A 73 -9.44 -2.24 -0.83
N HIS A 74 -9.45 -1.28 0.09
CA HIS A 74 -10.58 -0.38 0.32
C HIS A 74 -10.43 1.00 -0.32
N PHE A 75 -9.21 1.38 -0.75
CA PHE A 75 -9.01 2.63 -1.48
C PHE A 75 -9.83 2.72 -2.78
N PRO A 76 -9.98 1.67 -3.59
CA PRO A 76 -10.89 1.72 -4.73
C PRO A 76 -12.35 2.01 -4.37
N ASP A 77 -12.85 1.53 -3.23
CA ASP A 77 -14.21 1.82 -2.77
C ASP A 77 -14.35 3.29 -2.34
N MET A 78 -13.30 3.85 -1.70
CA MET A 78 -13.22 5.27 -1.38
C MET A 78 -13.28 6.14 -2.63
N LEU A 79 -12.61 5.74 -3.71
CA LEU A 79 -12.66 6.43 -5.02
C LEU A 79 -14.04 6.31 -5.68
N ASP A 80 -14.70 5.17 -5.58
CA ASP A 80 -16.05 4.97 -6.12
C ASP A 80 -17.07 5.83 -5.36
N PHE A 81 -16.91 5.99 -4.04
CA PHE A 81 -17.70 6.93 -3.27
C PHE A 81 -17.47 8.38 -3.74
N ALA A 82 -16.21 8.81 -3.86
CA ALA A 82 -15.87 10.16 -4.33
C ALA A 82 -16.43 10.45 -5.75
N ALA A 83 -16.45 9.44 -6.63
CA ALA A 83 -17.03 9.56 -7.97
C ALA A 83 -18.55 9.66 -7.96
N LYS A 84 -19.22 9.00 -7.01
CA LYS A 84 -20.69 9.03 -6.87
C LYS A 84 -21.17 10.33 -6.21
N PHE A 85 -20.42 10.86 -5.25
CA PHE A 85 -20.77 12.05 -4.47
C PHE A 85 -19.76 13.19 -4.74
N LYS A 86 -19.81 13.76 -5.92
CA LYS A 86 -18.81 14.73 -6.44
C LYS A 86 -18.70 16.03 -5.66
N ASP A 87 -19.73 16.38 -4.88
CA ASP A 87 -19.75 17.56 -4.02
C ASP A 87 -19.05 17.31 -2.65
N TYR A 88 -18.53 16.09 -2.47
CA TYR A 88 -17.84 15.69 -1.25
C TYR A 88 -16.36 15.38 -1.51
N LEU A 89 -15.54 15.74 -0.55
CA LEU A 89 -14.20 15.22 -0.35
C LEU A 89 -14.29 14.09 0.67
N VAL A 90 -13.74 12.93 0.32
CA VAL A 90 -13.63 11.78 1.22
C VAL A 90 -12.24 11.76 1.82
N PHE A 91 -12.13 11.50 3.11
CA PHE A 91 -10.83 11.38 3.76
C PHE A 91 -10.73 10.16 4.67
N TYR A 92 -9.50 9.74 4.89
CA TYR A 92 -9.12 8.58 5.68
C TYR A 92 -8.05 8.97 6.70
N ASN A 93 -8.24 8.53 7.93
CA ASN A 93 -7.20 8.52 8.96
C ASN A 93 -6.66 7.10 9.07
N GLY A 94 -5.37 6.92 8.86
CA GLY A 94 -4.72 5.64 9.15
C GLY A 94 -4.84 5.26 10.63
N PRO A 95 -4.70 4.00 11.01
CA PRO A 95 -4.92 3.51 12.37
C PRO A 95 -4.07 4.25 13.40
N SER A 96 -2.83 4.57 13.06
CA SER A 96 -1.88 5.34 13.89
C SER A 96 -1.83 6.83 13.52
N SER A 97 -2.67 7.31 12.58
CA SER A 97 -2.67 8.66 12.01
C SER A 97 -3.93 9.47 12.33
N GLY A 98 -4.49 9.28 13.52
CA GLY A 98 -5.63 10.06 14.02
C GLY A 98 -6.99 9.36 13.89
N ALA A 99 -7.04 8.06 13.54
CA ALA A 99 -8.28 7.28 13.62
C ALA A 99 -8.75 7.15 15.07
N SER A 100 -10.04 7.48 15.33
CA SER A 100 -10.66 7.30 16.64
C SER A 100 -11.19 5.88 16.89
N ALA A 101 -11.36 5.10 15.80
CA ALA A 101 -11.74 3.70 15.82
C ALA A 101 -10.78 2.90 14.90
N PRO A 102 -9.53 2.64 15.33
CA PRO A 102 -8.57 1.88 14.54
C PRO A 102 -8.93 0.39 14.40
N ASP A 103 -9.92 -0.07 15.13
CA ASP A 103 -10.48 -1.41 15.11
C ASP A 103 -11.62 -1.60 14.09
N HIS A 104 -12.10 -0.51 13.46
CA HIS A 104 -13.22 -0.62 12.52
C HIS A 104 -13.05 0.30 11.31
N LEU A 105 -12.94 -0.29 10.14
CA LEU A 105 -12.73 0.44 8.88
C LEU A 105 -13.86 1.44 8.60
N HIS A 106 -13.46 2.68 8.43
CA HIS A 106 -14.35 3.77 8.07
C HIS A 106 -13.62 4.86 7.29
N PHE A 107 -14.35 5.54 6.43
CA PHE A 107 -13.96 6.82 5.83
C PHE A 107 -14.83 7.93 6.41
N GLN A 108 -14.41 9.15 6.20
CA GLN A 108 -15.20 10.33 6.51
C GLN A 108 -15.36 11.16 5.25
N ALA A 109 -16.44 11.94 5.15
CA ALA A 109 -16.68 12.80 4.02
C ALA A 109 -17.24 14.15 4.47
N ILE A 110 -16.80 15.21 3.79
CA ILE A 110 -17.22 16.58 4.03
C ILE A 110 -17.49 17.27 2.68
N PRO A 111 -18.29 18.33 2.64
CA PRO A 111 -18.43 19.12 1.42
C PRO A 111 -17.07 19.57 0.88
N ARG A 112 -16.92 19.56 -0.44
CA ARG A 112 -15.75 20.09 -1.15
C ARG A 112 -15.46 21.54 -0.72
N HIS A 113 -14.23 21.96 -0.85
CA HIS A 113 -13.79 23.32 -0.51
C HIS A 113 -13.85 23.65 1.00
N SER A 114 -13.83 22.63 1.85
CA SER A 114 -13.81 22.77 3.32
C SER A 114 -12.40 22.80 3.91
N LEU A 115 -11.38 22.38 3.14
CA LEU A 115 -10.01 22.24 3.63
C LEU A 115 -9.03 23.12 2.84
N PRO A 116 -8.19 23.94 3.49
CA PRO A 116 -7.19 24.77 2.81
C PRO A 116 -6.23 23.95 1.92
N LEU A 117 -5.78 22.79 2.38
CA LEU A 117 -4.88 21.92 1.59
C LEU A 117 -5.57 21.40 0.32
N GLU A 118 -6.88 21.08 0.36
CA GLU A 118 -7.63 20.70 -0.83
C GLU A 118 -7.57 21.78 -1.89
N GLU A 119 -7.88 23.01 -1.51
CA GLU A 119 -7.87 24.17 -2.41
C GLU A 119 -6.49 24.40 -3.04
N ALA A 120 -5.46 24.38 -2.22
CA ALA A 120 -4.09 24.62 -2.65
C ALA A 120 -3.57 23.54 -3.62
N VAL A 121 -3.84 22.27 -3.30
CA VAL A 121 -3.44 21.14 -4.15
C VAL A 121 -4.31 21.06 -5.41
N ASP A 122 -5.57 21.45 -5.35
CA ASP A 122 -6.44 21.46 -6.50
C ASP A 122 -5.94 22.45 -7.59
N VAL A 123 -5.51 23.64 -7.16
CA VAL A 123 -4.86 24.62 -8.05
C VAL A 123 -3.52 24.08 -8.59
N PHE A 124 -2.72 23.45 -7.73
CA PHE A 124 -1.45 22.86 -8.14
C PHE A 124 -1.64 21.76 -9.20
N LEU A 125 -2.61 20.87 -9.04
CA LEU A 125 -2.87 19.76 -9.97
C LEU A 125 -3.40 20.21 -11.34
N ASP A 126 -3.88 21.43 -11.47
CA ASP A 126 -4.21 21.99 -12.79
C ASP A 126 -2.95 22.26 -13.64
N HIS A 127 -1.78 22.59 -12.99
CA HIS A 127 -0.49 22.83 -13.64
C HIS A 127 0.68 22.26 -12.80
N PRO A 128 0.80 20.93 -12.64
CA PRO A 128 1.64 20.34 -11.59
C PRO A 128 3.14 20.22 -11.92
N GLY A 129 3.57 20.53 -13.13
CA GLY A 129 4.95 20.33 -13.56
C GLY A 129 5.29 18.86 -13.82
N GLU A 130 6.54 18.47 -13.57
CA GLU A 130 7.04 17.13 -13.81
C GLU A 130 6.54 16.15 -12.72
N SER A 131 6.09 14.97 -13.16
CA SER A 131 5.65 13.91 -12.26
C SER A 131 6.81 13.06 -11.75
N LEU A 132 6.76 12.67 -10.47
CA LEU A 132 7.70 11.71 -9.88
C LEU A 132 7.52 10.30 -10.43
N ALA A 133 6.29 9.90 -10.66
CA ALA A 133 5.96 8.58 -11.19
C ALA A 133 4.66 8.59 -11.96
N THR A 134 4.52 7.64 -12.89
CA THR A 134 3.31 7.47 -13.70
C THR A 134 2.93 6.00 -13.80
N VAL A 135 1.62 5.72 -13.89
CA VAL A 135 1.07 4.39 -14.21
C VAL A 135 -0.11 4.59 -15.15
N LYS A 136 0.06 4.30 -16.42
CA LYS A 136 -0.93 4.57 -17.49
C LYS A 136 -1.31 6.07 -17.50
N ASP A 137 -2.57 6.38 -17.19
CA ASP A 137 -3.14 7.73 -17.13
C ASP A 137 -2.96 8.41 -15.76
N ALA A 138 -2.45 7.69 -14.76
CA ALA A 138 -2.19 8.23 -13.44
C ALA A 138 -0.81 8.88 -13.34
N SER A 139 -0.74 10.02 -12.65
CA SER A 139 0.50 10.74 -12.35
C SER A 139 0.56 11.11 -10.87
N LEU A 140 1.76 11.03 -10.29
CA LEU A 140 2.07 11.35 -8.91
C LEU A 140 3.09 12.49 -8.86
N TYR A 141 2.85 13.43 -7.99
CA TYR A 141 3.65 14.65 -7.81
C TYR A 141 3.97 14.87 -6.33
N ARG A 142 5.11 15.50 -6.07
CA ARG A 142 5.37 16.14 -4.78
C ARG A 142 4.69 17.51 -4.74
N TYR A 143 3.92 17.77 -3.70
CA TYR A 143 3.43 19.13 -3.41
C TYR A 143 4.37 19.83 -2.43
N LYS A 144 5.04 20.90 -2.89
CA LYS A 144 6.07 21.63 -2.11
C LYS A 144 5.52 22.83 -1.32
N GLY A 145 4.24 23.13 -1.48
CA GLY A 145 3.60 24.30 -0.87
C GLY A 145 3.12 24.09 0.57
N TYR A 146 3.56 23.01 1.21
CA TYR A 146 3.14 22.62 2.55
C TYR A 146 4.29 21.93 3.29
N THR A 147 4.02 21.19 4.36
CA THR A 147 5.01 20.37 5.06
C THR A 147 5.59 19.25 4.19
N ASN A 148 6.65 18.58 4.66
CA ASN A 148 7.19 17.40 3.99
C ASN A 148 6.16 16.26 3.95
N GLY A 149 6.34 15.35 3.01
CA GLY A 149 5.50 14.16 2.89
C GLY A 149 4.16 14.39 2.21
N VAL A 150 3.92 15.53 1.57
CA VAL A 150 2.68 15.76 0.82
C VAL A 150 2.84 15.38 -0.64
N PHE A 151 2.07 14.36 -1.05
CA PHE A 151 2.00 13.87 -2.42
C PHE A 151 0.60 14.09 -2.99
N ALA A 152 0.55 14.47 -4.27
CA ALA A 152 -0.69 14.68 -4.99
C ALA A 152 -0.74 13.75 -6.21
N LEU A 153 -1.87 13.08 -6.40
CA LEU A 153 -2.08 12.14 -7.51
C LEU A 153 -3.31 12.56 -8.30
N LYS A 154 -3.26 12.33 -9.61
CA LYS A 154 -4.43 12.47 -10.47
C LYS A 154 -4.49 11.38 -11.54
N ALA A 155 -5.69 11.01 -11.96
CA ALA A 155 -5.95 10.06 -13.03
C ALA A 155 -7.37 10.19 -13.57
N THR A 156 -7.60 9.74 -14.80
CA THR A 156 -8.95 9.60 -15.37
C THR A 156 -9.60 8.28 -14.97
N THR A 157 -8.81 7.29 -14.53
CA THR A 157 -9.33 5.99 -14.08
C THR A 157 -8.94 5.69 -12.64
N SER A 158 -9.90 5.22 -11.84
CA SER A 158 -9.66 4.81 -10.45
C SER A 158 -8.67 3.65 -10.35
N LYS A 159 -8.64 2.75 -11.35
CA LYS A 159 -7.71 1.61 -11.39
C LYS A 159 -6.25 2.05 -11.47
N SER A 160 -5.92 2.99 -12.36
CA SER A 160 -4.56 3.50 -12.49
C SER A 160 -4.13 4.32 -11.27
N LEU A 161 -5.07 5.12 -10.73
CA LEU A 161 -4.83 5.89 -9.52
C LEU A 161 -4.51 4.98 -8.34
N ALA A 162 -5.30 3.92 -8.13
CA ALA A 162 -5.07 2.96 -7.06
C ALA A 162 -3.70 2.26 -7.18
N LYS A 163 -3.31 1.85 -8.40
CA LYS A 163 -1.98 1.27 -8.64
C LYS A 163 -0.85 2.23 -8.22
N LEU A 164 -0.98 3.50 -8.60
CA LEU A 164 0.05 4.49 -8.31
C LEU A 164 0.09 4.86 -6.82
N PHE A 165 -1.07 4.92 -6.17
CA PHE A 165 -1.17 5.12 -4.73
C PHE A 165 -0.49 3.97 -3.95
N TYR A 166 -0.79 2.73 -4.29
CA TYR A 166 -0.15 1.58 -3.64
C TYR A 166 1.36 1.55 -3.88
N ARG A 167 1.82 1.95 -5.07
CA ARG A 167 3.26 2.13 -5.33
C ARG A 167 3.89 3.19 -4.42
N LEU A 168 3.19 4.28 -4.12
CA LEU A 168 3.67 5.28 -3.15
C LEU A 168 3.80 4.66 -1.77
N LEU A 169 2.79 3.92 -1.30
CA LEU A 169 2.84 3.28 0.01
C LEU A 169 3.99 2.26 0.11
N ASP A 170 4.28 1.54 -0.98
CA ASP A 170 5.40 0.61 -1.04
C ASP A 170 6.76 1.26 -0.91
N CYS A 171 6.88 2.49 -1.39
CA CYS A 171 8.11 3.26 -1.27
C CYS A 171 8.28 3.90 0.10
N THR A 172 7.29 3.77 0.99
CA THR A 172 7.28 4.35 2.34
C THR A 172 7.54 3.27 3.37
N ASP A 173 8.39 3.57 4.35
CA ASP A 173 8.62 2.66 5.46
C ASP A 173 7.42 2.64 6.41
N LYS A 174 7.15 1.51 7.01
CA LYS A 174 6.10 1.34 8.01
C LYS A 174 6.70 1.00 9.37
N GLY A 175 6.02 1.40 10.43
CA GLY A 175 6.43 1.09 11.80
C GLY A 175 6.46 -0.42 12.05
N LYS A 176 7.30 -0.85 12.98
CA LYS A 176 7.40 -2.26 13.36
C LYS A 176 6.06 -2.78 13.89
N GLY A 177 5.53 -3.79 13.22
CA GLY A 177 4.23 -4.39 13.57
C GLY A 177 3.03 -3.66 13.00
N GLU A 178 3.23 -2.59 12.22
CA GLU A 178 2.15 -1.89 11.50
C GLU A 178 1.88 -2.56 10.15
N GLU A 179 0.62 -2.64 9.76
CA GLU A 179 0.23 -3.21 8.46
C GLU A 179 0.38 -2.20 7.32
N GLU A 180 0.23 -0.90 7.61
CA GLU A 180 0.42 0.18 6.64
C GLU A 180 1.30 1.31 7.20
N PRO A 181 1.94 2.14 6.33
CA PRO A 181 2.62 3.35 6.77
C PRO A 181 1.66 4.32 7.44
N MET A 182 2.18 5.27 8.21
CA MET A 182 1.36 6.33 8.78
C MET A 182 1.06 7.41 7.72
N PHE A 183 -0.22 7.68 7.45
CA PHE A 183 -0.66 8.75 6.55
C PHE A 183 -2.09 9.20 6.79
N ASN A 184 -2.42 10.38 6.26
CA ASN A 184 -3.79 10.84 6.04
C ASN A 184 -4.04 10.96 4.54
N LEU A 185 -5.24 10.62 4.10
CA LEU A 185 -5.58 10.49 2.69
C LEU A 185 -6.87 11.26 2.39
N TYR A 186 -6.90 11.95 1.24
CA TYR A 186 -8.06 12.70 0.78
C TYR A 186 -8.30 12.38 -0.70
N ALA A 187 -9.55 12.15 -1.06
CA ALA A 187 -9.93 11.81 -2.44
C ALA A 187 -11.20 12.55 -2.87
N TYR A 188 -11.20 13.04 -4.09
CA TYR A 188 -12.34 13.71 -4.72
C TYR A 188 -12.27 13.58 -6.24
N VAL A 189 -13.36 13.99 -6.91
CA VAL A 189 -13.42 14.04 -8.37
C VAL A 189 -13.70 15.45 -8.84
N LYS A 190 -12.88 15.93 -9.79
CA LYS A 190 -13.06 17.22 -10.47
C LYS A 190 -13.07 17.00 -11.97
N ASN A 191 -14.13 17.41 -12.66
CA ASN A 191 -14.24 17.33 -14.12
C ASN A 191 -13.98 15.92 -14.70
N GLY A 192 -14.39 14.87 -13.98
CA GLY A 192 -14.16 13.47 -14.38
C GLY A 192 -12.75 12.94 -14.07
N GLU A 193 -11.88 13.73 -13.50
CA GLU A 193 -10.55 13.34 -13.02
C GLU A 193 -10.59 13.04 -11.52
N TYR A 194 -10.11 11.86 -11.12
CA TYR A 194 -9.86 11.52 -9.73
C TYR A 194 -8.62 12.26 -9.23
N ARG A 195 -8.72 12.91 -8.11
CA ARG A 195 -7.64 13.61 -7.41
C ARG A 195 -7.47 13.07 -5.99
N THR A 196 -6.24 12.88 -5.59
CA THR A 196 -5.92 12.32 -4.27
C THR A 196 -4.74 13.07 -3.67
N ILE A 197 -4.85 13.37 -2.37
CA ILE A 197 -3.78 13.99 -1.58
C ILE A 197 -3.40 12.98 -0.50
N VAL A 198 -2.10 12.73 -0.35
CA VAL A 198 -1.53 11.87 0.69
C VAL A 198 -0.60 12.70 1.53
N VAL A 199 -0.83 12.72 2.83
CA VAL A 199 0.06 13.36 3.80
C VAL A 199 0.71 12.28 4.64
N MET A 200 2.01 12.03 4.38
CA MET A 200 2.78 11.01 5.09
C MET A 200 3.15 11.48 6.49
N ARG A 201 3.02 10.59 7.46
CA ARG A 201 3.22 10.87 8.88
C ARG A 201 4.41 10.09 9.44
N ALA A 202 5.08 10.68 10.44
CA ALA A 202 6.11 10.03 11.26
C ALA A 202 5.64 9.82 12.71
N ALA A 203 4.69 10.65 13.18
CA ALA A 203 4.21 10.56 14.54
C ALA A 203 2.70 10.83 14.62
N LYS A 204 2.05 10.25 15.63
CA LYS A 204 0.63 10.46 15.92
C LYS A 204 0.36 11.86 16.47
N ARG A 205 1.26 12.37 17.32
CA ARG A 205 1.15 13.63 18.04
C ARG A 205 2.52 14.29 18.17
N SER A 206 2.54 15.61 18.24
CA SER A 206 3.75 16.38 18.54
C SER A 206 4.17 16.24 20.01
N HIS A 207 5.39 16.62 20.31
CA HIS A 207 5.92 16.62 21.67
C HIS A 207 5.06 17.48 22.63
N HIS A 208 4.46 18.56 22.13
CA HIS A 208 3.57 19.43 22.89
C HIS A 208 2.41 18.70 23.57
N PHE A 209 1.93 17.60 22.97
CA PHE A 209 0.86 16.79 23.57
C PHE A 209 1.33 16.05 24.84
N TYR A 210 2.60 15.73 24.95
CA TYR A 210 3.19 14.97 26.06
C TYR A 210 3.93 15.85 27.08
N THR A 211 4.15 17.12 26.74
CA THR A 211 4.81 18.10 27.62
C THR A 211 3.84 18.52 28.71
N GLU A 212 4.35 18.78 29.91
CA GLU A 212 3.58 19.37 31.02
C GLU A 212 3.81 20.87 31.10
N GLY A 213 2.83 21.59 31.69
CA GLY A 213 2.95 23.02 31.95
C GLY A 213 2.51 23.92 30.79
N PRO A 214 3.09 25.12 30.64
CA PRO A 214 2.59 26.14 29.71
C PRO A 214 2.70 25.75 28.24
N ASP A 215 3.64 24.87 27.88
CA ASP A 215 3.85 24.43 26.51
C ASP A 215 2.97 23.22 26.11
N HIS A 216 2.13 22.73 27.03
CA HIS A 216 1.17 21.68 26.75
C HIS A 216 0.09 22.14 25.77
N LEU A 217 -0.19 21.28 24.76
CA LEU A 217 -1.32 21.43 23.83
C LEU A 217 -2.05 20.12 23.64
N THR A 218 -3.36 20.12 23.84
CA THR A 218 -4.19 18.91 23.66
C THR A 218 -4.62 18.70 22.19
N ILE A 219 -3.89 19.26 21.25
CA ILE A 219 -4.15 19.08 19.81
C ILE A 219 -3.56 17.72 19.39
N SER A 220 -4.42 16.85 18.87
CA SER A 220 -4.05 15.53 18.36
C SER A 220 -4.39 15.48 16.86
N PRO A 221 -3.42 15.72 15.96
CA PRO A 221 -3.71 15.96 14.56
C PRO A 221 -4.32 14.74 13.87
N GLY A 222 -5.51 14.90 13.31
CA GLY A 222 -6.16 14.02 12.36
C GLY A 222 -6.24 14.66 10.98
N ALA A 223 -6.97 14.06 10.04
CA ALA A 223 -7.04 14.53 8.66
C ALA A 223 -7.50 15.99 8.51
N ALA A 224 -8.40 16.49 9.38
CA ALA A 224 -8.80 17.91 9.34
C ALA A 224 -7.62 18.83 9.66
N ASP A 225 -6.87 18.50 10.72
CA ASP A 225 -5.73 19.29 11.17
C ASP A 225 -4.58 19.22 10.16
N MET A 226 -4.31 18.02 9.63
CA MET A 226 -3.29 17.81 8.59
C MET A 226 -3.61 18.49 7.26
N ALA A 227 -4.83 18.94 7.06
CA ALA A 227 -5.26 19.71 5.90
C ALA A 227 -5.52 21.20 6.18
N GLY A 228 -5.07 21.70 7.36
CA GLY A 228 -5.06 23.11 7.71
C GLY A 228 -6.28 23.59 8.52
N VAL A 229 -7.13 22.68 9.02
CA VAL A 229 -8.23 23.02 9.92
C VAL A 229 -7.99 22.39 11.29
N PHE A 230 -7.32 23.13 12.16
CA PHE A 230 -6.96 22.67 13.49
C PHE A 230 -8.14 22.72 14.46
N VAL A 231 -8.30 21.65 15.22
CA VAL A 231 -9.33 21.55 16.25
C VAL A 231 -8.69 21.63 17.63
N ALA A 232 -8.83 22.78 18.27
CA ALA A 232 -8.42 22.99 19.65
C ALA A 232 -9.57 22.56 20.60
N PRO A 233 -9.41 21.50 21.40
CA PRO A 233 -10.48 21.01 22.30
C PRO A 233 -10.79 21.96 23.45
N PHE A 234 -9.78 22.72 23.89
CA PHE A 234 -9.87 23.67 25.00
C PHE A 234 -9.61 25.10 24.53
N ARG A 235 -10.20 26.05 25.25
CA ARG A 235 -10.01 27.49 25.00
C ARG A 235 -8.53 27.89 25.17
N GLU A 236 -7.86 27.30 26.12
CA GLU A 236 -6.43 27.52 26.38
C GLU A 236 -5.55 27.10 25.22
N ASP A 237 -5.84 25.95 24.58
CA ASP A 237 -5.13 25.52 23.39
C ASP A 237 -5.35 26.47 22.22
N TYR A 238 -6.59 26.95 22.05
CA TYR A 238 -6.93 27.92 21.01
C TYR A 238 -6.17 29.24 21.19
N ASP A 239 -6.10 29.74 22.43
CA ASP A 239 -5.42 31.01 22.72
C ASP A 239 -3.91 30.92 22.59
N LYS A 240 -3.31 29.71 22.74
CA LYS A 240 -1.89 29.43 22.50
C LYS A 240 -1.55 29.18 21.03
N ALA A 241 -2.51 28.70 20.23
CA ALA A 241 -2.29 28.29 18.84
C ALA A 241 -1.92 29.50 17.98
N THR A 242 -0.64 29.57 17.60
CA THR A 242 -0.13 30.55 16.63
C THR A 242 0.22 29.83 15.31
N PRO A 243 0.26 30.54 14.17
CA PRO A 243 0.69 29.92 12.91
C PRO A 243 2.04 29.19 13.02
N VAL A 244 3.01 29.83 13.68
CA VAL A 244 4.36 29.25 13.87
C VAL A 244 4.30 27.96 14.66
N LEU A 245 3.56 27.91 15.77
CA LEU A 245 3.41 26.72 16.60
C LEU A 245 2.69 25.58 15.85
N LEU A 246 1.67 25.91 15.06
CA LEU A 246 0.94 24.93 14.25
C LEU A 246 1.80 24.38 13.10
N GLU A 247 2.63 25.20 12.47
CA GLU A 247 3.61 24.77 11.45
C GLU A 247 4.68 23.87 12.07
N GLU A 248 5.17 24.18 13.26
CA GLU A 248 6.11 23.34 14.02
C GLU A 248 5.48 21.96 14.32
N MET A 249 4.24 21.95 14.85
CA MET A 249 3.51 20.71 15.09
C MET A 249 3.33 19.87 13.83
N LEU A 250 2.97 20.47 12.70
CA LEU A 250 2.83 19.77 11.42
C LEU A 250 4.17 19.19 10.97
N SER A 251 5.23 19.97 11.07
CA SER A 251 6.58 19.53 10.68
C SER A 251 7.06 18.34 11.51
N GLU A 252 6.73 18.33 12.80
CA GLU A 252 7.13 17.26 13.72
C GLU A 252 6.35 15.96 13.49
N VAL A 253 5.06 16.03 13.14
CA VAL A 253 4.23 14.84 12.92
C VAL A 253 4.29 14.32 11.50
N CYS A 254 4.86 15.04 10.55
CA CYS A 254 5.11 14.61 9.19
C CYS A 254 6.49 13.96 9.06
N ILE A 255 6.72 13.27 7.96
CA ILE A 255 8.02 12.68 7.65
C ILE A 255 9.08 13.76 7.46
N SER A 256 10.32 13.41 7.77
CA SER A 256 11.49 14.26 7.56
C SER A 256 11.78 14.47 6.06
N GLU A 257 12.63 15.46 5.75
CA GLU A 257 13.09 15.69 4.38
C GLU A 257 13.93 14.51 3.86
N GLU A 258 14.65 13.82 4.73
CA GLU A 258 15.44 12.64 4.38
C GLU A 258 14.55 11.47 4.00
N GLU A 259 13.55 11.16 4.81
CA GLU A 259 12.54 10.13 4.50
C GLU A 259 11.80 10.45 3.20
N GLN A 260 11.43 11.71 2.98
CA GLN A 260 10.81 12.13 1.73
C GLN A 260 11.73 11.91 0.54
N ARG A 261 13.02 12.30 0.63
CA ARG A 261 14.01 12.05 -0.44
C ARG A 261 14.16 10.55 -0.73
N MET A 262 14.12 9.70 0.30
CA MET A 262 14.17 8.26 0.13
C MET A 262 12.94 7.75 -0.63
N ILE A 263 11.74 8.21 -0.29
CA ILE A 263 10.51 7.86 -1.02
C ILE A 263 10.60 8.29 -2.49
N GLU A 264 11.02 9.52 -2.76
CA GLU A 264 11.19 10.04 -4.11
C GLU A 264 12.21 9.22 -4.92
N TRP A 265 13.32 8.86 -4.31
CA TRP A 265 14.33 8.01 -4.94
C TRP A 265 13.76 6.62 -5.25
N ARG A 266 13.06 5.98 -4.32
CA ARG A 266 12.40 4.68 -4.55
C ARG A 266 11.33 4.74 -5.65
N LEU A 267 10.60 5.85 -5.76
CA LEU A 267 9.60 6.07 -6.81
C LEU A 267 10.21 6.24 -8.20
N THR A 268 11.35 6.92 -8.29
CA THR A 268 11.98 7.31 -9.54
C THR A 268 13.04 6.32 -10.04
N ARG A 269 13.57 5.49 -9.15
CA ARG A 269 14.58 4.48 -9.52
C ARG A 269 14.01 3.47 -10.51
N ARG A 270 14.84 3.09 -11.47
CA ARG A 270 14.50 2.05 -12.44
C ARG A 270 15.22 0.75 -12.08
N GLN A 271 14.56 -0.35 -12.31
CA GLN A 271 15.17 -1.69 -12.23
C GLN A 271 14.88 -2.48 -13.49
N GLU A 272 15.84 -3.30 -13.87
CA GLU A 272 15.69 -4.27 -14.93
C GLU A 272 14.64 -5.32 -14.57
N LYS A 273 13.83 -5.75 -15.54
CA LYS A 273 12.86 -6.82 -15.32
C LYS A 273 13.43 -8.13 -15.78
N ILE A 274 13.23 -9.14 -14.97
CA ILE A 274 13.64 -10.51 -15.25
C ILE A 274 12.44 -11.45 -15.28
N SER A 275 12.64 -12.60 -15.89
CA SER A 275 11.68 -13.70 -15.96
C SER A 275 12.21 -14.91 -15.21
N VAL A 276 11.37 -15.43 -14.28
CA VAL A 276 11.75 -16.53 -13.38
C VAL A 276 10.81 -17.71 -13.60
N GLY A 277 11.32 -18.85 -14.07
CA GLY A 277 10.57 -20.09 -14.19
C GLY A 277 10.27 -20.67 -12.80
N LEU A 278 9.00 -20.88 -12.49
CA LEU A 278 8.54 -21.25 -11.14
C LEU A 278 8.10 -22.71 -11.03
N LEU A 279 7.35 -23.20 -12.00
CA LEU A 279 6.71 -24.51 -11.96
C LEU A 279 6.38 -24.95 -13.38
N SER A 280 6.75 -26.19 -13.73
CA SER A 280 6.36 -26.82 -14.99
C SER A 280 5.49 -28.05 -14.73
N ALA A 281 4.31 -28.09 -15.34
CA ALA A 281 3.37 -29.20 -15.21
C ALA A 281 2.35 -29.21 -16.36
N ARG A 282 1.64 -30.35 -16.56
CA ARG A 282 0.52 -30.43 -17.52
C ARG A 282 -0.72 -29.68 -17.05
N GLU A 283 -0.83 -29.47 -15.76
CA GLU A 283 -1.92 -28.72 -15.11
C GLU A 283 -1.32 -27.89 -13.98
N ILE A 284 -1.62 -26.57 -13.96
CA ILE A 284 -1.14 -25.65 -12.92
C ILE A 284 -2.33 -24.95 -12.30
N LYS A 285 -2.46 -25.08 -10.98
CA LYS A 285 -3.43 -24.37 -10.16
C LYS A 285 -2.82 -23.07 -9.65
N PHE A 286 -3.53 -21.97 -9.86
CA PHE A 286 -3.09 -20.63 -9.48
C PHE A 286 -4.26 -19.76 -9.02
N GLU A 287 -3.95 -18.60 -8.46
CA GLU A 287 -4.94 -17.59 -8.08
C GLU A 287 -4.36 -16.20 -8.34
N ILE A 288 -5.14 -15.33 -8.96
CA ILE A 288 -4.80 -13.91 -9.13
C ILE A 288 -5.51 -13.14 -8.02
N LEU A 289 -4.75 -12.63 -7.06
CA LEU A 289 -5.31 -12.03 -5.86
C LEU A 289 -6.08 -10.73 -6.12
N SER A 290 -5.74 -10.04 -7.20
CA SER A 290 -6.40 -8.79 -7.57
C SER A 290 -7.78 -8.94 -8.22
N ASP A 291 -8.10 -10.09 -8.82
CA ASP A 291 -9.39 -10.31 -9.51
C ASP A 291 -10.47 -10.90 -8.62
N GLY A 292 -10.05 -11.52 -7.51
CA GLY A 292 -10.96 -12.14 -6.54
C GLY A 292 -11.76 -13.34 -7.07
N ALA A 293 -11.32 -13.91 -8.20
CA ALA A 293 -11.97 -15.07 -8.80
C ALA A 293 -11.68 -16.39 -8.04
N GLY A 294 -10.76 -16.33 -7.06
CA GLY A 294 -10.28 -17.50 -6.32
C GLY A 294 -9.38 -18.41 -7.17
N PRO A 295 -9.15 -19.66 -6.72
CA PRO A 295 -8.28 -20.60 -7.42
C PRO A 295 -8.78 -20.94 -8.83
N GLN A 296 -7.88 -20.89 -9.80
CA GLN A 296 -8.09 -21.13 -11.22
C GLN A 296 -7.10 -22.21 -11.72
N VAL A 297 -7.32 -22.75 -12.90
CA VAL A 297 -6.48 -23.83 -13.46
C VAL A 297 -6.18 -23.55 -14.93
N VAL A 298 -4.92 -23.70 -15.32
CA VAL A 298 -4.51 -23.84 -16.73
C VAL A 298 -4.10 -25.28 -17.01
N LYS A 299 -4.39 -25.78 -18.23
CA LYS A 299 -4.06 -27.14 -18.65
C LYS A 299 -3.36 -27.12 -19.99
N TRP A 300 -2.35 -27.97 -20.14
CA TRP A 300 -1.76 -28.27 -21.45
C TRP A 300 -2.76 -29.03 -22.33
N CYS A 301 -2.94 -28.60 -23.55
CA CYS A 301 -3.84 -29.21 -24.51
C CYS A 301 -3.24 -29.08 -25.92
N ASP A 302 -2.73 -30.19 -26.46
CA ASP A 302 -2.20 -30.29 -27.84
C ASP A 302 -1.28 -29.14 -28.24
N GLY A 303 -0.28 -28.86 -27.39
CA GLY A 303 0.72 -27.81 -27.63
C GLY A 303 0.25 -26.39 -27.33
N ARG A 304 -0.89 -26.21 -26.65
CA ARG A 304 -1.46 -24.93 -26.26
C ARG A 304 -1.92 -24.92 -24.82
N ILE A 305 -2.18 -23.74 -24.28
CA ILE A 305 -2.68 -23.51 -22.93
C ILE A 305 -4.21 -23.42 -22.99
N SER A 306 -4.90 -24.36 -22.37
CA SER A 306 -6.34 -24.31 -22.16
C SER A 306 -6.67 -23.54 -20.87
N TYR A 307 -7.45 -22.47 -21.00
CA TYR A 307 -7.93 -21.66 -19.88
C TYR A 307 -9.33 -21.10 -20.19
N ASN A 308 -10.28 -21.27 -19.26
CA ASN A 308 -11.68 -20.82 -19.39
C ASN A 308 -12.35 -21.21 -20.73
N GLY A 309 -12.05 -22.44 -21.23
CA GLY A 309 -12.62 -22.95 -22.48
C GLY A 309 -12.00 -22.40 -23.76
N MET A 310 -10.96 -21.60 -23.67
CA MET A 310 -10.18 -21.07 -24.81
C MET A 310 -8.77 -21.60 -24.82
N LEU A 311 -8.14 -21.59 -26.01
CA LEU A 311 -6.76 -22.03 -26.21
C LEU A 311 -5.86 -20.83 -26.51
N TYR A 312 -4.70 -20.81 -25.86
CA TYR A 312 -3.70 -19.74 -25.97
C TYR A 312 -2.34 -20.33 -26.27
N ASP A 313 -1.52 -19.61 -27.03
CA ASP A 313 -0.09 -19.95 -27.22
C ASP A 313 0.73 -19.44 -26.02
N GLU A 314 0.35 -18.28 -25.48
CA GLU A 314 0.85 -17.70 -24.23
C GLU A 314 -0.31 -17.05 -23.46
N LEU A 315 -0.24 -17.05 -22.13
CA LEU A 315 -1.25 -16.40 -21.29
C LEU A 315 -0.52 -15.52 -20.27
N TYR A 316 -0.91 -14.25 -20.16
CA TYR A 316 -0.28 -13.28 -19.28
C TYR A 316 -1.25 -12.55 -18.38
N PHE A 317 -0.96 -12.57 -17.08
CA PHE A 317 -1.68 -11.84 -16.05
C PHE A 317 -0.75 -10.74 -15.50
N ASP A 318 -1.11 -9.48 -15.76
CA ASP A 318 -0.39 -8.34 -15.20
C ASP A 318 -0.76 -8.15 -13.74
N SER A 319 0.23 -7.79 -12.93
CA SER A 319 0.02 -7.49 -11.52
C SER A 319 -0.77 -6.19 -11.34
N MET A 320 -1.74 -6.20 -10.44
CA MET A 320 -2.39 -4.98 -9.95
C MET A 320 -1.51 -4.21 -8.99
N THR A 321 -0.69 -4.90 -8.22
CA THR A 321 0.28 -4.32 -7.30
C THR A 321 1.67 -4.37 -7.93
N LEU A 322 2.39 -3.27 -7.87
CA LEU A 322 3.80 -3.20 -8.28
C LEU A 322 4.72 -3.48 -7.09
N SER A 323 4.17 -4.01 -6.00
CA SER A 323 4.76 -4.03 -4.68
C SER A 323 5.17 -5.42 -4.22
N THR A 324 6.33 -5.46 -3.58
CA THR A 324 6.83 -6.61 -2.84
C THR A 324 6.64 -6.48 -1.32
N LEU A 325 6.19 -5.34 -0.82
CA LEU A 325 6.22 -5.01 0.60
C LEU A 325 4.90 -5.21 1.33
N PHE A 326 3.80 -5.01 0.64
CA PHE A 326 2.54 -5.45 1.21
C PHE A 326 2.48 -6.97 1.09
N ALA A 327 2.15 -7.64 2.17
CA ALA A 327 2.08 -9.09 2.29
C ALA A 327 1.10 -9.75 1.28
N GLU A 328 0.45 -8.96 0.45
CA GLU A 328 -0.46 -9.40 -0.59
C GLU A 328 0.26 -9.51 -1.92
N ALA A 329 0.64 -10.73 -2.19
CA ALA A 329 1.17 -11.14 -3.46
C ALA A 329 0.23 -10.82 -4.63
N SER A 330 0.78 -10.65 -5.82
CA SER A 330 -0.01 -10.51 -7.04
C SER A 330 -0.71 -11.80 -7.43
N PHE A 331 -0.09 -12.93 -7.14
CA PHE A 331 -0.65 -14.27 -7.41
C PHE A 331 -0.12 -15.33 -6.46
N VAL A 332 -0.83 -16.44 -6.43
CA VAL A 332 -0.49 -17.66 -5.69
C VAL A 332 -0.29 -18.80 -6.69
N LEU A 333 0.73 -19.61 -6.50
CA LEU A 333 0.84 -20.93 -7.13
C LEU A 333 0.70 -22.01 -6.09
N TYR A 334 -0.09 -23.03 -6.44
CA TYR A 334 -0.31 -24.20 -5.60
C TYR A 334 0.60 -25.36 -6.04
N ASP A 335 0.94 -26.23 -5.11
CA ASP A 335 1.73 -27.43 -5.35
C ASP A 335 3.12 -27.17 -5.97
N VAL A 336 3.72 -26.02 -5.73
CA VAL A 336 5.09 -25.73 -6.17
C VAL A 336 6.06 -26.65 -5.45
N VAL A 337 6.85 -27.39 -6.24
CA VAL A 337 7.88 -28.28 -5.70
C VAL A 337 9.10 -27.45 -5.34
N ILE A 338 9.55 -27.56 -4.10
CA ILE A 338 10.79 -26.94 -3.62
C ILE A 338 11.77 -28.01 -3.16
N GLY A 339 13.08 -27.74 -3.31
CA GLY A 339 14.14 -28.71 -2.98
C GLY A 339 14.14 -29.91 -3.90
N ILE A 340 14.04 -29.66 -5.20
CA ILE A 340 14.03 -30.71 -6.25
C ILE A 340 15.31 -31.57 -6.11
N ASP A 341 15.14 -32.89 -6.11
CA ASP A 341 16.18 -33.88 -5.93
C ASP A 341 16.90 -33.90 -4.57
N PHE A 342 16.43 -33.11 -3.59
CA PHE A 342 16.92 -33.16 -2.22
C PHE A 342 16.00 -33.99 -1.31
N HIS A 343 16.56 -34.53 -0.21
CA HIS A 343 15.82 -35.32 0.78
C HIS A 343 14.69 -34.55 1.48
N TRP A 344 14.66 -33.21 1.38
CA TRP A 344 13.64 -32.33 1.94
C TRP A 344 12.64 -31.83 0.87
N GLN A 345 12.62 -32.40 -0.32
CA GLN A 345 11.67 -32.07 -1.38
C GLN A 345 10.24 -32.10 -0.88
N GLN A 346 9.49 -31.04 -1.10
CA GLN A 346 8.10 -30.93 -0.71
C GLN A 346 7.30 -30.04 -1.64
N LYS A 347 5.99 -30.18 -1.60
CA LYS A 347 5.06 -29.27 -2.29
C LYS A 347 4.60 -28.18 -1.34
N ARG A 348 4.57 -26.95 -1.83
CA ARG A 348 4.11 -25.77 -1.09
C ARG A 348 3.20 -24.88 -1.91
N THR A 349 2.33 -24.14 -1.24
CA THR A 349 1.62 -23.00 -1.82
C THR A 349 2.47 -21.77 -1.60
N LEU A 350 2.88 -21.12 -2.70
CA LEU A 350 3.78 -19.98 -2.67
C LEU A 350 3.10 -18.73 -3.24
N LYS A 351 3.38 -17.58 -2.64
CA LYS A 351 2.88 -16.27 -3.05
C LYS A 351 3.97 -15.48 -3.74
N TYR A 352 3.63 -14.79 -4.82
CA TYR A 352 4.59 -14.05 -5.64
C TYR A 352 4.09 -12.64 -5.97
N ALA A 353 5.01 -11.68 -6.01
CA ALA A 353 4.76 -10.36 -6.57
C ALA A 353 5.04 -10.34 -8.08
N GLY A 354 4.60 -9.29 -8.76
CA GLY A 354 4.84 -9.10 -10.19
C GLY A 354 3.82 -9.79 -11.08
N GLY A 355 4.14 -9.96 -12.36
CA GLY A 355 3.27 -10.58 -13.36
C GLY A 355 3.44 -12.08 -13.41
N LEU A 356 2.39 -12.79 -13.82
CA LEU A 356 2.40 -14.22 -14.07
C LEU A 356 2.18 -14.47 -15.56
N LYS A 357 3.11 -15.18 -16.18
CA LYS A 357 3.02 -15.64 -17.57
C LYS A 357 3.02 -17.17 -17.61
N PHE A 358 2.18 -17.75 -18.44
CA PHE A 358 2.24 -19.16 -18.78
C PHE A 358 2.73 -19.31 -20.21
N ILE A 359 3.67 -20.21 -20.42
CA ILE A 359 4.23 -20.59 -21.71
C ILE A 359 4.14 -22.11 -21.91
N VAL A 360 4.22 -22.57 -23.14
CA VAL A 360 4.29 -24.00 -23.47
C VAL A 360 5.76 -24.40 -23.67
N GLU A 361 6.19 -25.44 -22.98
CA GLU A 361 7.50 -26.07 -23.16
C GLU A 361 7.31 -27.58 -23.38
N GLY A 362 7.39 -28.00 -24.63
CA GLY A 362 7.15 -29.39 -25.01
C GLY A 362 5.71 -29.85 -24.69
N ASP A 363 5.58 -30.81 -23.79
CA ASP A 363 4.28 -31.37 -23.37
C ASP A 363 3.78 -30.83 -22.00
N HIS A 364 4.34 -29.70 -21.55
CA HIS A 364 4.03 -29.04 -20.30
C HIS A 364 3.73 -27.55 -20.47
N ILE A 365 3.14 -26.96 -19.44
CA ILE A 365 3.03 -25.52 -19.25
C ILE A 365 4.03 -25.14 -18.18
N THR A 366 4.75 -24.03 -18.41
CA THR A 366 5.64 -23.42 -17.42
C THR A 366 5.04 -22.10 -16.95
N ALA A 367 4.90 -21.96 -15.63
CA ALA A 367 4.56 -20.70 -14.98
C ALA A 367 5.83 -19.86 -14.82
N VAL A 368 5.82 -18.64 -15.37
CA VAL A 368 6.95 -17.71 -15.35
C VAL A 368 6.55 -16.43 -14.64
N ASN A 369 7.30 -16.02 -13.63
CA ASN A 369 7.12 -14.75 -12.93
C ASN A 369 7.89 -13.63 -13.64
N ARG A 370 7.23 -12.52 -13.92
CA ARG A 370 7.84 -11.30 -14.44
C ARG A 370 7.99 -10.29 -13.31
N ILE A 371 9.22 -10.05 -12.86
CA ILE A 371 9.52 -9.25 -11.65
C ILE A 371 10.71 -8.32 -11.89
N GLY A 372 10.85 -7.27 -11.08
CA GLY A 372 12.05 -6.45 -11.07
C GLY A 372 13.23 -7.18 -10.43
N MET A 373 14.45 -6.97 -10.93
CA MET A 373 15.67 -7.61 -10.44
C MET A 373 15.87 -7.42 -8.93
N GLU A 374 15.71 -6.21 -8.45
CA GLU A 374 15.93 -5.90 -7.03
C GLU A 374 14.84 -6.52 -6.14
N ASP A 375 13.61 -6.56 -6.62
CA ASP A 375 12.49 -7.23 -5.94
C ASP A 375 12.70 -8.77 -5.89
N TYR A 376 13.26 -9.35 -6.96
CA TYR A 376 13.68 -10.74 -6.98
C TYR A 376 14.76 -11.01 -5.93
N LEU A 377 15.79 -10.14 -5.87
CA LEU A 377 16.89 -10.26 -4.92
C LEU A 377 16.44 -10.16 -3.46
N MET A 378 15.44 -9.35 -3.13
CA MET A 378 14.85 -9.33 -1.78
C MET A 378 14.34 -10.72 -1.38
N SER A 379 13.65 -11.40 -2.30
CA SER A 379 13.17 -12.76 -2.05
C SER A 379 14.30 -13.78 -1.97
N VAL A 380 15.30 -13.68 -2.83
CA VAL A 380 16.49 -14.57 -2.79
C VAL A 380 17.20 -14.46 -1.46
N ILE A 381 17.50 -13.25 -1.01
CA ILE A 381 18.15 -13.02 0.29
C ILE A 381 17.33 -13.62 1.43
N SER A 382 16.01 -13.39 1.44
CA SER A 382 15.12 -13.92 2.47
C SER A 382 14.95 -15.44 2.41
N SER A 383 15.16 -16.05 1.24
CA SER A 383 15.06 -17.51 1.04
C SER A 383 16.34 -18.26 1.35
N GLU A 384 17.50 -17.64 1.15
CA GLU A 384 18.83 -18.24 1.33
C GLU A 384 19.45 -17.91 2.68
N MET A 385 19.14 -16.74 3.26
CA MET A 385 19.76 -16.25 4.49
C MET A 385 18.71 -16.06 5.60
N LYS A 386 19.15 -16.23 6.84
CA LYS A 386 18.29 -15.87 7.99
C LYS A 386 18.21 -14.35 8.12
N SER A 387 17.02 -13.83 8.38
CA SER A 387 16.79 -12.39 8.63
C SER A 387 17.57 -11.84 9.83
N SER A 388 18.09 -12.71 10.71
CA SER A 388 18.96 -12.38 11.85
C SER A 388 20.45 -12.29 11.50
N ALA A 389 20.83 -12.47 10.23
CA ALA A 389 22.22 -12.31 9.81
C ALA A 389 22.65 -10.83 9.93
N SER A 390 23.98 -10.60 10.07
CA SER A 390 24.48 -9.24 10.17
C SER A 390 24.20 -8.45 8.88
N LEU A 391 23.96 -7.15 9.02
CA LEU A 391 23.67 -6.26 7.90
C LEU A 391 24.76 -6.34 6.82
N GLU A 392 26.02 -6.36 7.20
CA GLU A 392 27.15 -6.43 6.27
C GLU A 392 27.21 -7.76 5.50
N LEU A 393 26.84 -8.88 6.15
CA LEU A 393 26.73 -10.17 5.46
C LEU A 393 25.59 -10.14 4.43
N LEU A 394 24.45 -9.58 4.78
CA LEU A 394 23.32 -9.45 3.85
C LEU A 394 23.66 -8.53 2.67
N LYS A 395 24.39 -7.42 2.90
CA LYS A 395 24.88 -6.54 1.82
C LYS A 395 25.83 -7.29 0.88
N ALA A 396 26.79 -8.00 1.43
CA ALA A 396 27.73 -8.80 0.60
C ALA A 396 26.96 -9.85 -0.23
N HIS A 397 26.00 -10.53 0.39
CA HIS A 397 25.14 -11.50 -0.32
C HIS A 397 24.33 -10.83 -1.43
N ALA A 398 23.73 -9.65 -1.21
CA ALA A 398 23.01 -8.90 -2.22
C ALA A 398 23.85 -8.54 -3.42
N VAL A 399 25.09 -8.05 -3.19
CA VAL A 399 26.03 -7.68 -4.26
C VAL A 399 26.47 -8.94 -5.04
N ILE A 400 26.81 -10.03 -4.37
CA ILE A 400 27.22 -11.29 -5.01
C ILE A 400 26.06 -11.87 -5.84
N SER A 401 24.86 -11.95 -5.28
CA SER A 401 23.67 -12.50 -5.96
C SER A 401 23.30 -11.68 -7.20
N ARG A 402 23.40 -10.34 -7.10
CA ARG A 402 23.18 -9.43 -8.23
C ARG A 402 24.24 -9.61 -9.32
N SER A 403 25.50 -9.70 -8.93
CA SER A 403 26.61 -9.90 -9.86
C SER A 403 26.48 -11.20 -10.63
N TRP A 404 26.15 -12.29 -9.92
CA TRP A 404 25.88 -13.58 -10.52
C TRP A 404 24.70 -13.51 -11.52
N LEU A 405 23.60 -12.90 -11.13
CA LEU A 405 22.43 -12.76 -11.98
C LEU A 405 22.73 -11.95 -13.24
N LYS A 406 23.42 -10.81 -13.10
CA LYS A 406 23.81 -9.98 -14.25
C LYS A 406 24.72 -10.71 -15.21
N ALA A 407 25.75 -11.40 -14.73
CA ALA A 407 26.61 -12.21 -15.56
C ALA A 407 25.83 -13.28 -16.37
N ARG A 408 24.86 -13.92 -15.73
CA ARG A 408 23.96 -14.88 -16.39
C ARG A 408 23.13 -14.26 -17.52
N LEU A 409 22.59 -13.07 -17.29
CA LEU A 409 21.78 -12.35 -18.28
C LEU A 409 22.62 -11.88 -19.48
N GLU A 410 23.81 -11.37 -19.22
CA GLU A 410 24.74 -10.86 -20.28
C GLU A 410 25.30 -11.96 -21.17
N ASP A 411 25.69 -13.06 -20.59
CA ASP A 411 26.33 -14.19 -21.33
C ASP A 411 25.32 -15.17 -21.93
N HIS A 412 24.02 -14.96 -21.76
CA HIS A 412 22.96 -15.90 -22.14
C HIS A 412 23.20 -17.33 -21.60
N LEU A 413 23.88 -17.44 -20.46
CA LEU A 413 24.29 -18.71 -19.84
C LEU A 413 23.21 -19.33 -18.96
N SER A 414 21.98 -18.83 -19.03
CA SER A 414 20.90 -19.27 -18.12
C SER A 414 20.57 -20.76 -18.24
N GLY A 415 20.88 -21.37 -19.38
CA GLY A 415 20.52 -22.77 -19.67
C GLY A 415 19.03 -22.98 -19.89
N HIS A 416 18.24 -21.86 -19.85
CA HIS A 416 16.82 -21.85 -20.10
C HIS A 416 16.50 -21.09 -21.40
N GLU A 417 15.64 -21.66 -22.23
CA GLU A 417 15.32 -21.08 -23.54
C GLU A 417 14.29 -19.94 -23.46
N HIS A 418 13.38 -20.00 -22.49
CA HIS A 418 12.20 -19.15 -22.48
C HIS A 418 12.07 -18.22 -21.25
N PHE A 419 13.00 -18.31 -20.30
CA PHE A 419 13.08 -17.44 -19.12
C PHE A 419 14.53 -17.29 -18.64
N ASP A 420 14.82 -16.28 -17.86
CA ASP A 420 16.19 -15.91 -17.48
C ASP A 420 16.80 -16.83 -16.43
N VAL A 421 16.05 -17.19 -15.39
CA VAL A 421 16.48 -18.04 -14.27
C VAL A 421 15.33 -18.92 -13.79
N CYS A 422 15.63 -20.05 -13.15
CA CYS A 422 14.64 -20.83 -12.41
C CYS A 422 14.61 -20.46 -10.92
N ALA A 423 13.53 -20.83 -10.24
CA ALA A 423 13.29 -20.52 -8.83
C ALA A 423 13.98 -21.51 -7.85
N ASP A 424 14.76 -22.44 -8.35
CA ASP A 424 15.31 -23.57 -7.65
C ASP A 424 16.82 -23.38 -7.41
N ASP A 425 17.42 -24.23 -6.59
CA ASP A 425 18.83 -24.20 -6.20
C ASP A 425 19.82 -24.35 -7.39
N HIS A 426 19.35 -24.71 -8.58
CA HIS A 426 20.14 -24.68 -9.83
C HIS A 426 20.55 -23.25 -10.21
N CYS A 427 19.67 -22.24 -9.99
CA CYS A 427 19.97 -20.83 -10.19
C CYS A 427 20.15 -20.15 -8.84
N GLN A 428 19.09 -19.59 -8.30
CA GLN A 428 19.04 -18.97 -6.98
C GLN A 428 17.71 -19.33 -6.34
N ARG A 429 17.72 -19.63 -5.06
CA ARG A 429 16.53 -20.03 -4.34
C ARG A 429 15.55 -18.87 -4.21
N TYR A 430 14.46 -18.95 -4.97
CA TYR A 430 13.44 -17.92 -5.03
C TYR A 430 12.06 -18.46 -4.60
N GLN A 431 11.56 -18.03 -3.44
CA GLN A 431 10.27 -18.47 -2.89
C GLN A 431 9.23 -17.34 -2.84
N GLY A 432 9.43 -16.29 -3.59
CA GLY A 432 8.52 -15.15 -3.67
C GLY A 432 8.37 -14.45 -2.31
N LEU A 433 7.13 -14.06 -1.98
CA LEU A 433 6.78 -13.37 -0.73
C LEU A 433 6.41 -14.33 0.41
N THR A 434 6.54 -15.63 0.21
CA THR A 434 6.16 -16.63 1.23
C THR A 434 7.10 -16.59 2.43
N MET A 435 8.35 -16.20 2.21
CA MET A 435 9.28 -15.88 3.28
C MET A 435 9.12 -14.41 3.66
N ALA A 436 8.99 -14.13 4.96
CA ALA A 436 8.87 -12.77 5.44
C ALA A 436 10.10 -11.95 5.04
N ILE A 437 9.88 -10.93 4.23
CA ILE A 437 10.90 -9.94 3.88
C ILE A 437 10.96 -8.96 5.06
N GLY A 438 12.03 -9.03 5.87
CA GLY A 438 12.23 -8.10 6.97
C GLY A 438 12.71 -6.73 6.47
N ASP A 439 12.50 -5.70 7.29
CA ASP A 439 12.96 -4.32 7.00
C ASP A 439 14.47 -4.27 6.71
N SER A 440 15.27 -5.08 7.41
CA SER A 440 16.72 -5.19 7.17
C SER A 440 17.09 -5.65 5.75
N VAL A 441 16.29 -6.51 5.12
CA VAL A 441 16.55 -6.96 3.73
C VAL A 441 16.25 -5.83 2.75
N ARG A 442 15.21 -5.06 2.99
CA ARG A 442 14.89 -3.89 2.19
C ARG A 442 16.00 -2.84 2.27
N ASP A 443 16.45 -2.52 3.49
CA ASP A 443 17.55 -1.58 3.72
C ASP A 443 18.84 -2.04 3.02
N VAL A 444 19.13 -3.32 3.04
CA VAL A 444 20.27 -3.92 2.33
C VAL A 444 20.17 -3.69 0.84
N ILE A 445 19.03 -3.98 0.23
CA ILE A 445 18.83 -3.76 -1.22
C ILE A 445 18.93 -2.28 -1.55
N ASP A 446 18.32 -1.39 -0.76
CA ASP A 446 18.39 0.06 -1.00
C ASP A 446 19.82 0.59 -0.89
N GLN A 447 20.60 0.15 0.11
CA GLN A 447 21.99 0.56 0.31
C GLN A 447 22.96 -0.04 -0.72
N THR A 448 22.62 -1.16 -1.32
CA THR A 448 23.47 -1.84 -2.34
C THR A 448 22.89 -1.78 -3.74
N TRP A 449 21.89 -0.94 -3.98
CA TRP A 449 21.15 -0.86 -5.25
C TRP A 449 22.09 -0.75 -6.45
N GLY A 450 21.94 -1.69 -7.39
CA GLY A 450 22.72 -1.73 -8.63
C GLY A 450 24.21 -2.03 -8.47
N GLN A 451 24.73 -2.23 -7.26
CA GLN A 451 26.15 -2.55 -7.04
C GLN A 451 26.43 -3.98 -7.47
N VAL A 452 27.49 -4.15 -8.26
CA VAL A 452 28.04 -5.43 -8.74
C VAL A 452 29.54 -5.49 -8.48
N LEU A 453 30.10 -6.69 -8.49
CA LEU A 453 31.55 -6.95 -8.40
C LEU A 453 32.25 -6.62 -9.71
#